data_758d88fe919affe7cf11ada05c1da2e3
#
_entry.id   758d88fe919affe7cf11ada05c1da2e3
#
_cell.length_a   1.000
_cell.length_b   1.000
_cell.length_c   1.000
_cell.angle_alpha   90.00
_cell.angle_beta   90.00
_cell.angle_gamma   90.00
#
_symmetry.space_group_name_H-M   'P 1'
#
loop_
_entity.id
_entity.type
_entity.pdbx_description
1 polymer ?
#
loop_
_entity_poly.entity_id
_entity_poly.type
_entity_poly.pdbx_seq_one_letter_code
_entity_poly.pdbx_strand_id
1 'polypeptide(L)'
;LLASSAASDVYKRQVKAVSEIFESGGIHYRATEYIREEMWSKFRLNVCNNLLQAVISAGVGCYRDSIHIDAVRKGLRAELEAIAKAKGIDIDKADSTSSHGSAVPPTARYSTLQDLDAKRHTEIDMFSGALMKMGKELGIATPYNECIYHLIKALEEKNDGLFDYDENGEKVTYSK
;
A
#
# COMPACT_ATOMS: atom_id res chain seq x y z
N LEU A 1 33.02 -13.49 10.00
CA LEU A 1 33.36 -12.04 10.04
C LEU A 1 33.94 -11.55 8.71
N LEU A 2 34.88 -12.27 8.08
CA LEU A 2 35.48 -11.89 6.78
C LEU A 2 34.48 -11.97 5.61
N ALA A 3 33.57 -12.95 5.59
CA ALA A 3 32.54 -13.07 4.56
C ALA A 3 31.50 -11.94 4.65
N SER A 4 31.18 -11.46 5.85
CA SER A 4 30.26 -10.34 6.08
C SER A 4 30.84 -9.00 5.60
N SER A 5 32.15 -8.77 5.78
CA SER A 5 32.82 -7.54 5.31
C SER A 5 32.91 -7.49 3.78
N ALA A 6 33.26 -8.61 3.13
CA ALA A 6 33.34 -8.69 1.68
C ALA A 6 31.98 -8.47 1.00
N ALA A 7 30.89 -9.05 1.54
CA ALA A 7 29.54 -8.83 1.03
C ALA A 7 29.11 -7.36 1.20
N SER A 8 29.44 -6.72 2.32
CA SER A 8 29.19 -5.29 2.55
C SER A 8 29.93 -4.41 1.56
N ASP A 9 31.19 -4.73 1.23
CA ASP A 9 32.01 -3.96 0.29
C ASP A 9 31.53 -4.11 -1.17
N VAL A 10 31.05 -5.32 -1.55
CA VAL A 10 30.42 -5.55 -2.86
C VAL A 10 29.14 -4.71 -2.97
N TYR A 11 28.27 -4.75 -1.96
CA TYR A 11 27.04 -3.97 -1.94
C TYR A 11 27.31 -2.45 -2.06
N LYS A 12 28.25 -1.90 -1.30
CA LYS A 12 28.64 -0.49 -1.37
C LYS A 12 29.14 -0.10 -2.77
N ARG A 13 29.93 -0.97 -3.43
CA ARG A 13 30.38 -0.72 -4.81
C ARG A 13 29.24 -0.73 -5.81
N GLN A 14 28.28 -1.64 -5.66
CA GLN A 14 27.08 -1.69 -6.52
C GLN A 14 26.22 -0.43 -6.36
N VAL A 15 25.95 -0.01 -5.13
CA VAL A 15 25.19 1.22 -4.86
C VAL A 15 25.90 2.43 -5.49
N LYS A 16 27.24 2.54 -5.32
CA LYS A 16 27.99 3.64 -5.91
C LYS A 16 27.92 3.65 -7.44
N ALA A 17 28.10 2.50 -8.09
CA ALA A 17 28.01 2.41 -9.55
C ALA A 17 26.63 2.82 -10.10
N VAL A 18 25.54 2.39 -9.42
CA VAL A 18 24.19 2.81 -9.79
C VAL A 18 23.99 4.30 -9.55
N SER A 19 24.50 4.84 -8.45
CA SER A 19 24.46 6.28 -8.14
C SER A 19 25.13 7.11 -9.23
N GLU A 20 26.31 6.73 -9.70
CA GLU A 20 27.03 7.41 -10.77
C GLU A 20 26.25 7.43 -12.10
N ILE A 21 25.53 6.33 -12.40
CA ILE A 21 24.64 6.28 -13.58
C ILE A 21 23.48 7.26 -13.44
N PHE A 22 22.83 7.31 -12.27
CA PHE A 22 21.71 8.22 -12.03
C PHE A 22 22.15 9.68 -12.05
N GLU A 23 23.29 10.01 -11.46
CA GLU A 23 23.87 11.33 -11.50
C GLU A 23 24.16 11.78 -12.95
N SER A 24 24.80 10.90 -13.74
CA SER A 24 25.10 11.20 -15.14
C SER A 24 23.84 11.40 -16.01
N GLY A 25 22.76 10.71 -15.67
CA GLY A 25 21.45 10.82 -16.33
C GLY A 25 20.56 11.94 -15.81
N GLY A 26 20.99 12.71 -14.80
CA GLY A 26 20.17 13.76 -14.17
C GLY A 26 18.96 13.22 -13.41
N ILE A 27 19.01 11.95 -12.99
CA ILE A 27 17.91 11.29 -12.27
C ILE A 27 18.06 11.58 -10.77
N HIS A 28 17.02 12.15 -10.17
CA HIS A 28 16.98 12.34 -8.73
C HIS A 28 16.85 11.00 -8.01
N TYR A 29 17.79 10.70 -7.14
CA TYR A 29 17.81 9.48 -6.34
C TYR A 29 18.26 9.77 -4.91
N ARG A 30 18.03 8.80 -4.03
CA ARG A 30 18.55 8.80 -2.67
C ARG A 30 19.02 7.40 -2.31
N ALA A 31 20.30 7.25 -2.02
CA ALA A 31 20.82 6.04 -1.41
C ALA A 31 20.50 6.05 0.10
N THR A 32 20.02 4.94 0.63
CA THR A 32 19.66 4.82 2.05
C THR A 32 20.08 3.47 2.61
N GLU A 33 20.47 3.46 3.88
CA GLU A 33 20.67 2.21 4.64
C GLU A 33 19.35 1.64 5.19
N TYR A 34 18.27 2.41 5.10
CA TYR A 34 16.95 2.08 5.62
C TYR A 34 15.95 1.67 4.52
N ILE A 35 16.43 1.00 3.46
CA ILE A 35 15.57 0.63 2.32
C ILE A 35 14.36 -0.21 2.72
N ARG A 36 14.51 -1.10 3.71
CA ARG A 36 13.41 -1.93 4.21
C ARG A 36 12.34 -1.07 4.89
N GLU A 37 12.76 -0.14 5.71
CA GLU A 37 11.90 0.81 6.41
C GLU A 37 11.19 1.74 5.41
N GLU A 38 11.89 2.20 4.37
CA GLU A 38 11.31 2.99 3.27
C GLU A 38 10.23 2.22 2.52
N MET A 39 10.48 0.94 2.20
CA MET A 39 9.48 0.08 1.57
C MET A 39 8.25 -0.12 2.46
N TRP A 40 8.44 -0.28 3.78
CA TRP A 40 7.34 -0.41 4.73
C TRP A 40 6.59 0.91 4.96
N SER A 41 7.27 2.04 4.93
CA SER A 41 6.62 3.36 4.95
C SER A 41 5.72 3.55 3.72
N LYS A 42 6.21 3.20 2.52
CA LYS A 42 5.40 3.21 1.30
C LYS A 42 4.23 2.20 1.37
N PHE A 43 4.47 1.01 1.91
CA PHE A 43 3.44 0.01 2.11
C PHE A 43 2.35 0.50 3.08
N ARG A 44 2.73 1.15 4.18
CA ARG A 44 1.80 1.80 5.11
C ARG A 44 0.92 2.84 4.41
N LEU A 45 1.51 3.68 3.54
CA LEU A 45 0.73 4.66 2.76
C LEU A 45 -0.29 3.96 1.86
N ASN A 46 0.10 2.89 1.19
CA ASN A 46 -0.81 2.13 0.32
C ASN A 46 -1.95 1.51 1.14
N VAL A 47 -1.65 0.81 2.23
CA VAL A 47 -2.66 0.13 3.06
C VAL A 47 -3.58 1.13 3.76
N CYS A 48 -3.04 2.15 4.41
CA CYS A 48 -3.83 3.04 5.27
C CYS A 48 -4.58 4.14 4.50
N ASN A 49 -4.09 4.53 3.32
CA ASN A 49 -4.67 5.63 2.57
C ASN A 49 -5.32 5.17 1.26
N ASN A 50 -4.63 4.39 0.41
CA ASN A 50 -5.20 4.06 -0.90
C ASN A 50 -6.46 3.22 -0.79
N LEU A 51 -6.45 2.20 0.10
CA LEU A 51 -7.55 1.22 0.18
C LEU A 51 -8.84 1.84 0.69
N LEU A 52 -8.76 2.63 1.76
CA LEU A 52 -9.95 3.22 2.37
C LEU A 52 -10.59 4.27 1.44
N GLN A 53 -9.77 5.08 0.76
CA GLN A 53 -10.24 6.00 -0.26
C GLN A 53 -10.99 5.28 -1.39
N ALA A 54 -10.49 4.11 -1.80
CA ALA A 54 -11.11 3.29 -2.83
C ALA A 54 -12.50 2.80 -2.44
N VAL A 55 -12.67 2.35 -1.19
CA VAL A 55 -13.97 1.89 -0.68
C VAL A 55 -15.03 2.99 -0.68
N ILE A 56 -14.66 4.21 -0.28
CA ILE A 56 -15.62 5.33 -0.20
C ILE A 56 -15.68 6.19 -1.45
N SER A 57 -14.86 5.89 -2.48
CA SER A 57 -14.79 6.63 -3.75
C SER A 57 -14.57 8.14 -3.59
N ALA A 58 -13.74 8.54 -2.60
CA ALA A 58 -13.51 9.95 -2.27
C ALA A 58 -12.05 10.37 -2.45
N GLY A 59 -11.79 11.66 -2.59
CA GLY A 59 -10.44 12.23 -2.59
C GLY A 59 -9.78 12.18 -1.21
N VAL A 60 -8.46 12.42 -1.15
CA VAL A 60 -7.66 12.31 0.08
C VAL A 60 -8.12 13.24 1.21
N GLY A 61 -8.88 14.28 0.92
CA GLY A 61 -9.47 15.18 1.93
C GLY A 61 -10.35 14.45 2.94
N CYS A 62 -10.92 13.30 2.58
CA CYS A 62 -11.77 12.50 3.47
C CYS A 62 -11.07 12.12 4.80
N TYR A 63 -9.75 11.97 4.80
CA TYR A 63 -8.98 11.63 6.00
C TYR A 63 -8.90 12.75 7.03
N ARG A 64 -9.00 13.99 6.58
CA ARG A 64 -9.04 15.18 7.43
C ARG A 64 -10.47 15.48 7.89
N ASP A 65 -11.42 15.27 7.01
CA ASP A 65 -12.78 15.82 7.17
C ASP A 65 -13.74 14.82 7.86
N SER A 66 -13.36 13.53 7.98
CA SER A 66 -14.18 12.48 8.60
C SER A 66 -13.50 11.77 9.75
N ILE A 67 -14.06 11.91 10.95
CA ILE A 67 -13.62 11.17 12.15
C ILE A 67 -13.80 9.65 11.99
N HIS A 68 -14.79 9.23 11.22
CA HIS A 68 -15.08 7.81 10.99
C HIS A 68 -14.05 7.18 10.06
N ILE A 69 -13.66 7.87 8.99
CA ILE A 69 -12.60 7.44 8.09
C ILE A 69 -11.25 7.39 8.82
N ASP A 70 -10.96 8.40 9.64
CA ASP A 70 -9.73 8.41 10.44
C ASP A 70 -9.69 7.26 11.46
N ALA A 71 -10.81 6.90 12.07
CA ALA A 71 -10.89 5.76 12.99
C ALA A 71 -10.54 4.43 12.31
N VAL A 72 -11.08 4.15 11.11
CA VAL A 72 -10.74 2.94 10.34
C VAL A 72 -9.28 2.97 9.90
N ARG A 73 -8.79 4.13 9.43
CA ARG A 73 -7.38 4.32 9.05
C ARG A 73 -6.43 3.99 10.21
N LYS A 74 -6.75 4.42 11.42
CA LYS A 74 -5.98 4.09 12.63
C LYS A 74 -5.97 2.59 12.92
N GLY A 75 -7.09 1.89 12.71
CA GLY A 75 -7.16 0.44 12.84
C GLY A 75 -6.24 -0.28 11.85
N LEU A 76 -6.33 0.05 10.56
CA LEU A 76 -5.44 -0.48 9.53
C LEU A 76 -3.95 -0.24 9.86
N ARG A 77 -3.65 0.97 10.33
CA ARG A 77 -2.30 1.36 10.71
C ARG A 77 -1.78 0.55 11.90
N ALA A 78 -2.59 0.37 12.93
CA ALA A 78 -2.20 -0.39 14.13
C ALA A 78 -1.86 -1.85 13.80
N GLU A 79 -2.63 -2.50 12.93
CA GLU A 79 -2.36 -3.86 12.48
C GLU A 79 -1.04 -3.95 11.69
N LEU A 80 -0.80 -3.02 10.75
CA LEU A 80 0.43 -2.96 9.97
C LEU A 80 1.64 -2.70 10.86
N GLU A 81 1.56 -1.76 11.79
CA GLU A 81 2.66 -1.42 12.72
C GLU A 81 2.97 -2.57 13.67
N ALA A 82 1.96 -3.32 14.14
CA ALA A 82 2.17 -4.52 14.95
C ALA A 82 2.95 -5.59 14.18
N ILE A 83 2.60 -5.82 12.91
CA ILE A 83 3.31 -6.77 12.03
C ILE A 83 4.73 -6.28 11.74
N ALA A 84 4.92 -4.99 11.41
CA ALA A 84 6.24 -4.41 11.17
C ALA A 84 7.15 -4.58 12.38
N LYS A 85 6.65 -4.26 13.57
CA LYS A 85 7.37 -4.44 14.84
C LYS A 85 7.77 -5.90 15.08
N ALA A 86 6.86 -6.83 14.86
CA ALA A 86 7.15 -8.27 15.00
C ALA A 86 8.21 -8.77 14.02
N LYS A 87 8.33 -8.12 12.84
CA LYS A 87 9.36 -8.39 11.83
C LYS A 87 10.67 -7.60 12.07
N GLY A 88 10.76 -6.82 13.14
CA GLY A 88 11.95 -6.00 13.46
C GLY A 88 12.12 -4.81 12.50
N ILE A 89 11.03 -4.29 11.94
CA ILE A 89 11.02 -3.11 11.06
C ILE A 89 10.60 -1.88 11.88
N ASP A 90 11.44 -0.88 11.87
CA ASP A 90 11.22 0.43 12.51
C ASP A 90 10.85 1.47 11.43
N ILE A 91 9.57 1.59 11.15
CA ILE A 91 9.08 2.45 10.06
C ILE A 91 9.42 3.93 10.30
N ASP A 92 9.57 4.36 11.56
CA ASP A 92 9.86 5.75 11.91
C ASP A 92 11.27 6.19 11.43
N LYS A 93 12.17 5.24 11.20
CA LYS A 93 13.48 5.53 10.59
C LYS A 93 13.35 6.06 9.15
N ALA A 94 12.39 5.54 8.38
CA ALA A 94 12.12 6.05 7.04
C ALA A 94 11.52 7.47 7.11
N ASP A 95 10.55 7.68 7.99
CA ASP A 95 9.85 8.95 8.12
C ASP A 95 10.80 10.11 8.53
N SER A 96 11.82 9.82 9.34
CA SER A 96 12.83 10.81 9.76
C SER A 96 13.73 11.30 8.61
N THR A 97 13.81 10.53 7.52
CA THR A 97 14.69 10.82 6.37
C THR A 97 13.92 11.29 5.14
N SER A 98 12.58 11.16 5.14
CA SER A 98 11.74 11.56 4.01
C SER A 98 11.64 13.07 3.90
N SER A 99 11.97 13.64 2.74
CA SER A 99 11.57 15.01 2.41
C SER A 99 10.04 15.04 2.31
N HIS A 100 9.38 15.89 3.06
CA HIS A 100 7.94 16.08 2.98
C HIS A 100 7.58 16.52 1.56
N GLY A 101 6.84 15.66 0.85
CA GLY A 101 6.38 15.95 -0.50
C GLY A 101 5.49 17.19 -0.55
N SER A 102 5.29 17.73 -1.75
CA SER A 102 4.33 18.81 -2.00
C SER A 102 2.95 18.45 -1.46
N ALA A 103 2.20 19.46 -0.98
CA ALA A 103 0.85 19.27 -0.47
C ALA A 103 -0.03 18.58 -1.52
N VAL A 104 -0.58 17.43 -1.18
CA VAL A 104 -1.48 16.68 -2.05
C VAL A 104 -2.85 17.35 -2.01
N PRO A 105 -3.46 17.72 -3.17
CA PRO A 105 -4.76 18.37 -3.17
C PRO A 105 -5.84 17.43 -2.58
N PRO A 106 -6.85 17.97 -1.87
CA PRO A 106 -7.90 17.16 -1.23
C PRO A 106 -8.67 16.26 -2.19
N THR A 107 -8.71 16.62 -3.46
CA THR A 107 -9.37 15.86 -4.53
C THR A 107 -8.52 14.74 -5.11
N ALA A 108 -7.26 14.62 -4.71
CA ALA A 108 -6.36 13.59 -5.25
C ALA A 108 -6.89 12.18 -5.00
N ARG A 109 -6.76 11.33 -6.01
CA ARG A 109 -7.22 9.94 -6.05
C ARG A 109 -6.02 9.05 -6.23
N TYR A 110 -5.81 8.11 -5.31
CA TYR A 110 -4.69 7.17 -5.38
C TYR A 110 -4.98 5.98 -6.30
N SER A 111 -3.95 5.20 -6.60
CA SER A 111 -3.95 4.15 -7.62
C SER A 111 -5.11 3.15 -7.48
N THR A 112 -5.36 2.62 -6.28
CA THR A 112 -6.44 1.65 -6.06
C THR A 112 -7.82 2.19 -6.45
N LEU A 113 -8.11 3.45 -6.13
CA LEU A 113 -9.36 4.09 -6.56
C LEU A 113 -9.39 4.32 -8.07
N GLN A 114 -8.25 4.73 -8.67
CA GLN A 114 -8.14 4.91 -10.12
C GLN A 114 -8.35 3.58 -10.86
N ASP A 115 -7.89 2.47 -10.32
CA ASP A 115 -8.10 1.14 -10.90
C ASP A 115 -9.58 0.74 -10.86
N LEU A 116 -10.25 0.91 -9.72
CA LEU A 116 -11.69 0.63 -9.61
C LEU A 116 -12.53 1.51 -10.53
N ASP A 117 -12.22 2.81 -10.65
CA ASP A 117 -12.91 3.74 -11.57
C ASP A 117 -12.73 3.32 -13.03
N ALA A 118 -11.57 2.78 -13.37
CA ALA A 118 -11.25 2.28 -14.70
C ALA A 118 -11.70 0.80 -14.91
N LYS A 119 -12.44 0.23 -13.95
CA LYS A 119 -12.88 -1.17 -13.95
C LYS A 119 -11.71 -2.16 -14.11
N ARG A 120 -10.55 -1.85 -13.54
CA ARG A 120 -9.41 -2.77 -13.46
C ARG A 120 -9.40 -3.46 -12.09
N HIS A 121 -8.85 -4.67 -12.06
CA HIS A 121 -8.50 -5.31 -10.79
C HIS A 121 -7.37 -4.55 -10.12
N THR A 122 -7.41 -4.48 -8.79
CA THR A 122 -6.49 -3.73 -7.97
C THR A 122 -5.34 -4.59 -7.45
N GLU A 123 -4.38 -3.97 -6.78
CA GLU A 123 -3.28 -4.69 -6.09
C GLU A 123 -3.66 -5.13 -4.66
N ILE A 124 -4.96 -5.31 -4.35
CA ILE A 124 -5.44 -5.60 -2.99
C ILE A 124 -4.80 -6.86 -2.39
N ASP A 125 -4.52 -7.88 -3.21
CA ASP A 125 -3.86 -9.10 -2.77
C ASP A 125 -2.43 -8.84 -2.29
N MET A 126 -1.73 -7.86 -2.90
CA MET A 126 -0.39 -7.43 -2.50
C MET A 126 -0.39 -6.48 -1.30
N PHE A 127 -1.52 -5.88 -0.97
CA PHE A 127 -1.67 -4.97 0.17
C PHE A 127 -2.28 -5.69 1.39
N SER A 128 -3.59 -5.63 1.56
CA SER A 128 -4.23 -6.29 2.71
C SER A 128 -4.09 -7.80 2.68
N GLY A 129 -4.11 -8.45 1.50
CA GLY A 129 -3.88 -9.88 1.37
C GLY A 129 -2.51 -10.31 1.92
N ALA A 130 -1.46 -9.56 1.59
CA ALA A 130 -0.12 -9.82 2.14
C ALA A 130 -0.05 -9.58 3.66
N LEU A 131 -0.72 -8.54 4.18
CA LEU A 131 -0.79 -8.28 5.63
C LEU A 131 -1.53 -9.37 6.37
N MET A 132 -2.67 -9.83 5.86
CA MET A 132 -3.43 -10.94 6.44
C MET A 132 -2.58 -12.21 6.52
N LYS A 133 -1.84 -12.52 5.45
CA LYS A 133 -0.92 -13.66 5.44
C LYS A 133 0.18 -13.52 6.49
N MET A 134 0.84 -12.37 6.56
CA MET A 134 1.88 -12.10 7.56
C MET A 134 1.31 -12.13 8.99
N GLY A 135 0.13 -11.56 9.20
CA GLY A 135 -0.57 -11.59 10.47
C GLY A 135 -0.84 -13.02 10.95
N LYS A 136 -1.34 -13.88 10.05
CA LYS A 136 -1.57 -15.31 10.34
C LYS A 136 -0.28 -16.03 10.72
N GLU A 137 0.82 -15.79 9.98
CA GLU A 137 2.13 -16.40 10.28
C GLU A 137 2.70 -15.97 11.63
N LEU A 138 2.40 -14.74 12.07
CA LEU A 138 2.90 -14.14 13.31
C LEU A 138 1.93 -14.27 14.49
N GLY A 139 0.73 -14.80 14.28
CA GLY A 139 -0.33 -14.86 15.31
C GLY A 139 -0.91 -13.47 15.64
N ILE A 140 -0.87 -12.51 14.71
CA ILE A 140 -1.40 -11.15 14.86
C ILE A 140 -2.69 -11.06 14.08
N ALA A 141 -3.81 -10.73 14.74
CA ALA A 141 -5.09 -10.53 14.08
C ALA A 141 -5.10 -9.27 13.21
N THR A 142 -5.76 -9.34 12.05
CA THR A 142 -5.85 -8.25 11.08
C THR A 142 -7.28 -7.97 10.62
N PRO A 143 -8.25 -7.78 11.54
CA PRO A 143 -9.67 -7.66 11.18
C PRO A 143 -10.00 -6.44 10.31
N TYR A 144 -9.32 -5.32 10.46
CA TYR A 144 -9.50 -4.16 9.60
C TYR A 144 -9.03 -4.43 8.17
N ASN A 145 -7.86 -5.04 8.01
CA ASN A 145 -7.34 -5.41 6.69
C ASN A 145 -8.21 -6.49 6.03
N GLU A 146 -8.69 -7.47 6.77
CA GLU A 146 -9.61 -8.50 6.27
C GLU A 146 -10.92 -7.88 5.77
N CYS A 147 -11.52 -6.97 6.54
CA CYS A 147 -12.73 -6.26 6.14
C CYS A 147 -12.52 -5.46 4.84
N ILE A 148 -11.47 -4.64 4.77
CA ILE A 148 -11.16 -3.83 3.59
C ILE A 148 -10.83 -4.71 2.38
N TYR A 149 -10.09 -5.80 2.58
CA TYR A 149 -9.80 -6.77 1.52
C TYR A 149 -11.08 -7.27 0.85
N HIS A 150 -12.02 -7.76 1.62
CA HIS A 150 -13.29 -8.29 1.10
C HIS A 150 -14.17 -7.20 0.47
N LEU A 151 -14.17 -5.98 1.02
CA LEU A 151 -14.90 -4.87 0.41
C LEU A 151 -14.34 -4.51 -0.98
N ILE A 152 -13.03 -4.44 -1.13
CA ILE A 152 -12.40 -4.14 -2.43
C ILE A 152 -12.61 -5.29 -3.40
N LYS A 153 -12.47 -6.56 -2.96
CA LYS A 153 -12.80 -7.72 -3.81
C LYS A 153 -14.24 -7.67 -4.31
N ALA A 154 -15.19 -7.31 -3.44
CA ALA A 154 -16.59 -7.14 -3.84
C ALA A 154 -16.80 -5.98 -4.82
N LEU A 155 -16.01 -4.91 -4.74
CA LEU A 155 -16.03 -3.82 -5.73
C LEU A 155 -15.45 -4.27 -7.08
N GLU A 156 -14.42 -5.11 -7.09
CA GLU A 156 -13.91 -5.75 -8.31
C GLU A 156 -14.98 -6.65 -8.94
N GLU A 157 -15.62 -7.52 -8.16
CA GLU A 157 -16.71 -8.38 -8.59
C GLU A 157 -17.90 -7.59 -9.16
N LYS A 158 -18.23 -6.45 -8.53
CA LYS A 158 -19.24 -5.52 -9.07
C LYS A 158 -18.83 -4.96 -10.42
N ASN A 159 -17.57 -4.56 -10.58
CA ASN A 159 -17.06 -4.05 -11.85
C ASN A 159 -17.02 -5.12 -12.95
N ASP A 160 -16.85 -6.38 -12.57
CA ASP A 160 -16.93 -7.56 -13.46
C ASP A 160 -18.36 -7.96 -13.80
N GLY A 161 -19.36 -7.27 -13.25
CA GLY A 161 -20.79 -7.54 -13.53
C GLY A 161 -21.38 -8.68 -12.69
N LEU A 162 -20.71 -9.13 -11.62
CA LEU A 162 -21.23 -10.25 -10.80
C LEU A 162 -22.60 -9.95 -10.17
N PHE A 163 -22.91 -8.68 -9.96
CA PHE A 163 -24.15 -8.20 -9.34
C PHE A 163 -25.14 -7.60 -10.35
N ASP A 164 -24.91 -7.79 -11.64
CA ASP A 164 -25.82 -7.31 -12.68
C ASP A 164 -26.98 -8.29 -12.85
N TYR A 165 -28.20 -7.78 -12.65
CA TYR A 165 -29.45 -8.53 -12.79
C TYR A 165 -30.36 -7.79 -13.77
N ASP A 166 -31.14 -8.56 -14.54
CA ASP A 166 -32.19 -8.01 -15.38
C ASP A 166 -33.46 -7.66 -14.57
N GLU A 167 -34.50 -7.19 -15.25
CA GLU A 167 -35.79 -6.80 -14.65
C GLU A 167 -36.53 -7.98 -13.99
N ASN A 168 -36.20 -9.23 -14.34
CA ASN A 168 -36.78 -10.44 -13.76
C ASN A 168 -35.94 -10.97 -12.59
N GLY A 169 -34.80 -10.35 -12.28
CA GLY A 169 -33.85 -10.77 -11.24
C GLY A 169 -32.93 -11.90 -11.67
N GLU A 170 -32.82 -12.17 -12.97
CA GLU A 170 -31.88 -13.16 -13.53
C GLU A 170 -30.53 -12.49 -13.82
N LYS A 171 -29.42 -13.23 -13.60
CA LYS A 171 -28.08 -12.71 -13.87
C LYS A 171 -27.87 -12.41 -15.34
N VAL A 172 -27.39 -11.18 -15.61
CA VAL A 172 -26.96 -10.80 -16.95
C VAL A 172 -25.61 -11.46 -17.25
N THR A 173 -25.54 -12.21 -18.35
CA THR A 173 -24.30 -12.85 -18.80
C THR A 173 -23.70 -12.04 -19.95
N TYR A 174 -22.53 -11.44 -19.70
CA TYR A 174 -21.79 -10.77 -20.77
C TYR A 174 -20.94 -11.81 -21.50
N SER A 175 -21.14 -11.95 -22.82
CA SER A 175 -20.22 -12.74 -23.65
C SER A 175 -18.85 -12.02 -23.68
N LYS A 176 -17.81 -12.76 -23.30
CA LYS A 176 -16.41 -12.27 -23.34
C LYS A 176 -15.91 -12.14 -24.76
#